data_d8f5040d3a69a781ff308f8667329198
#
_entry.id   d8f5040d3a69a781ff308f8667329198
#
_cell.length_a   1.000
_cell.length_b   1.000
_cell.length_c   1.000
_cell.angle_alpha   90.00
_cell.angle_beta   90.00
_cell.angle_gamma   90.00
#
_symmetry.space_group_name_H-M   'P 1'
#
loop_
_entity.id
_entity.type
_entity.pdbx_description
1 polymer ?
#
loop_
_entity_poly.entity_id
_entity_poly.type
_entity_poly.pdbx_seq_one_letter_code
_entity_poly.pdbx_strand_id
1 'polypeptide(L)'
;MRTVALASFALIGLVLVSAAAPAPTGWRRLLPTVSGNLAITKERAERGEVKSQIELADNLAANQLVAEAVVWYRKAAEQGNVEAKFRLGEVLINGSGSSPDPDQRVAANPTEGVRWTFEAATNFHSGACRNMSLVLESGFGLGTNVVEACAWLELFARSNSASAHVDMDRLALRMNLPQIREAHVMAEQFQGRQWPYHVTRKFSEADLALKLNGITVGPVCLAIITGQTLEEGDSVAVPVKDGTARVNCVRITRDAVLVAVEGEGEPRILHLR
;
A
#
# COMPACT_ATOMS: atom_id res chain seq x y z
N MET A 1 -24.66 31.32 69.29
CA MET A 1 -23.21 31.00 69.22
C MET A 1 -22.98 29.71 68.44
N ARG A 2 -22.59 29.79 67.24
CA ARG A 2 -21.88 28.78 66.45
C ARG A 2 -21.76 29.32 65.01
N THR A 3 -20.62 29.82 64.72
CA THR A 3 -20.17 30.31 63.43
C THR A 3 -20.11 29.16 62.45
N VAL A 4 -20.81 29.28 61.31
CA VAL A 4 -20.70 28.34 60.17
C VAL A 4 -19.74 28.95 59.18
N ALA A 5 -18.60 28.29 58.98
CA ALA A 5 -17.60 28.63 57.97
C ALA A 5 -18.06 28.14 56.63
N LEU A 6 -18.19 29.05 55.65
CA LEU A 6 -18.40 28.74 54.24
C LEU A 6 -17.07 28.35 53.63
N ALA A 7 -16.95 27.08 53.24
CA ALA A 7 -15.81 26.59 52.46
C ALA A 7 -16.07 26.86 50.98
N SER A 8 -15.29 27.76 50.41
CA SER A 8 -15.23 27.99 48.93
C SER A 8 -14.53 26.84 48.24
N PHE A 9 -15.27 26.07 47.46
CA PHE A 9 -14.68 25.11 46.52
C PHE A 9 -14.17 25.86 45.29
N ALA A 10 -12.86 26.03 45.18
CA ALA A 10 -12.22 26.44 43.96
C ALA A 10 -12.17 25.22 43.01
N LEU A 11 -12.93 25.26 41.93
CA LEU A 11 -12.81 24.32 40.79
C LEU A 11 -11.47 24.63 40.08
N ILE A 12 -10.45 23.81 40.35
CA ILE A 12 -9.23 23.78 39.53
C ILE A 12 -9.58 23.03 38.28
N GLY A 13 -9.81 23.78 37.18
CA GLY A 13 -9.92 23.24 35.86
C GLY A 13 -8.56 22.60 35.44
N LEU A 14 -8.53 21.29 35.44
CA LEU A 14 -7.41 20.52 34.88
C LEU A 14 -7.41 20.69 33.38
N VAL A 15 -6.68 21.64 32.86
CA VAL A 15 -6.36 21.74 31.44
C VAL A 15 -5.41 20.58 31.15
N LEU A 16 -5.94 19.51 30.55
CA LEU A 16 -5.13 18.47 29.93
C LEU A 16 -4.40 19.11 28.74
N VAL A 17 -3.21 19.63 29.00
CA VAL A 17 -2.26 19.93 27.95
C VAL A 17 -1.86 18.57 27.37
N SER A 18 -2.46 18.23 26.22
CA SER A 18 -1.98 17.13 25.39
C SER A 18 -0.50 17.42 25.12
N ALA A 19 0.38 16.65 25.73
CA ALA A 19 1.81 16.71 25.46
C ALA A 19 2.00 16.30 23.99
N ALA A 20 2.15 17.31 23.13
CA ALA A 20 2.65 17.09 21.78
C ALA A 20 3.98 16.33 21.91
N ALA A 21 4.08 15.20 21.20
CA ALA A 21 5.32 14.45 21.15
C ALA A 21 6.49 15.41 20.84
N PRO A 22 7.64 15.29 21.53
CA PRO A 22 8.77 16.17 21.28
C PRO A 22 9.15 16.08 19.81
N ALA A 23 9.26 17.25 19.17
CA ALA A 23 9.70 17.30 17.77
C ALA A 23 11.06 16.61 17.63
N PRO A 24 11.25 15.78 16.61
CA PRO A 24 12.52 15.09 16.39
C PRO A 24 13.69 16.07 16.35
N THR A 25 14.79 15.72 17.01
CA THR A 25 15.88 16.65 17.32
C THR A 25 16.88 16.84 16.17
N GLY A 26 16.77 16.06 15.10
CA GLY A 26 17.71 16.03 13.98
C GLY A 26 17.87 17.35 13.21
N TRP A 27 16.78 18.09 13.02
CA TRP A 27 16.78 19.37 12.29
C TRP A 27 17.60 20.49 12.97
N ARG A 28 17.82 20.40 14.29
CA ARG A 28 18.65 21.40 15.02
C ARG A 28 20.09 21.43 14.54
N ARG A 29 20.59 20.35 13.93
CA ARG A 29 21.96 20.31 13.36
C ARG A 29 22.10 21.08 12.04
N LEU A 30 21.01 21.30 11.30
CA LEU A 30 21.03 21.99 10.00
C LEU A 30 20.81 23.51 10.09
N LEU A 31 20.36 24.03 11.24
CA LEU A 31 20.02 25.45 11.38
C LEU A 31 21.16 26.44 11.14
N PRO A 32 22.45 26.14 11.34
CA PRO A 32 23.52 27.11 11.09
C PRO A 32 23.87 27.28 9.61
N THR A 33 23.50 26.33 8.74
CA THR A 33 23.97 26.30 7.33
C THR A 33 22.84 26.47 6.31
N VAL A 34 21.60 26.49 6.74
CA VAL A 34 20.44 26.53 5.83
C VAL A 34 19.93 27.96 5.73
N SER A 35 19.97 28.47 4.50
CA SER A 35 19.54 29.83 4.11
C SER A 35 18.17 30.20 4.70
N GLY A 36 17.93 31.51 4.92
CA GLY A 36 16.69 32.06 5.47
C GLY A 36 15.40 31.54 4.80
N ASN A 37 15.51 31.04 3.58
CA ASN A 37 14.39 30.40 2.86
C ASN A 37 13.85 29.13 3.57
N LEU A 38 14.70 28.27 4.16
CA LEU A 38 14.21 27.04 4.79
C LEU A 38 13.44 27.32 6.09
N ALA A 39 13.83 28.34 6.84
CA ALA A 39 13.09 28.74 8.04
C ALA A 39 11.67 29.20 7.68
N ILE A 40 11.54 29.97 6.59
CA ILE A 40 10.24 30.42 6.08
C ILE A 40 9.42 29.25 5.54
N THR A 41 10.05 28.34 4.78
CA THR A 41 9.41 27.13 4.26
C THR A 41 8.88 26.25 5.42
N LYS A 42 9.67 26.12 6.48
CA LYS A 42 9.26 25.37 7.67
C LYS A 42 8.04 26.00 8.36
N GLU A 43 8.07 27.30 8.58
CA GLU A 43 6.93 28.02 9.19
C GLU A 43 5.65 27.86 8.39
N ARG A 44 5.75 27.93 7.05
CA ARG A 44 4.60 27.70 6.15
C ARG A 44 4.12 26.26 6.18
N ALA A 45 5.05 25.29 6.21
CA ALA A 45 4.74 23.86 6.35
C ALA A 45 4.02 23.56 7.66
N GLU A 46 4.44 24.18 8.76
CA GLU A 46 3.80 24.08 10.08
C GLU A 46 2.38 24.67 10.09
N ARG A 47 2.13 25.70 9.28
CA ARG A 47 0.79 26.26 9.05
C ARG A 47 -0.09 25.40 8.15
N GLY A 48 0.42 24.29 7.61
CA GLY A 48 -0.33 23.35 6.79
C GLY A 48 -0.24 23.60 5.28
N GLU A 49 0.62 24.52 4.80
CA GLU A 49 0.79 24.76 3.38
C GLU A 49 1.44 23.54 2.69
N VAL A 50 0.66 22.84 1.86
CA VAL A 50 1.04 21.56 1.24
C VAL A 50 2.33 21.69 0.42
N LYS A 51 2.48 22.75 -0.37
CA LYS A 51 3.68 22.97 -1.18
C LYS A 51 4.93 23.11 -0.31
N SER A 52 4.84 23.86 0.77
CA SER A 52 5.93 24.05 1.72
C SER A 52 6.25 22.77 2.51
N GLN A 53 5.23 21.94 2.77
CA GLN A 53 5.45 20.62 3.40
C GLN A 53 6.27 19.70 2.50
N ILE A 54 5.98 19.67 1.19
CA ILE A 54 6.75 18.86 0.23
C ILE A 54 8.15 19.41 0.07
N GLU A 55 8.30 20.72 -0.12
CA GLU A 55 9.61 21.36 -0.25
C GLU A 55 10.50 21.11 0.98
N LEU A 56 9.92 21.18 2.17
CA LEU A 56 10.63 20.85 3.42
C LEU A 56 11.02 19.37 3.46
N ALA A 57 10.11 18.47 3.08
CA ALA A 57 10.36 17.04 3.05
C ALA A 57 11.46 16.67 2.05
N ASP A 58 11.44 17.26 0.85
CA ASP A 58 12.48 17.06 -0.17
C ASP A 58 13.85 17.52 0.33
N ASN A 59 13.92 18.69 1.00
CA ASN A 59 15.15 19.18 1.61
C ASN A 59 15.66 18.26 2.73
N LEU A 60 14.76 17.75 3.59
CA LEU A 60 15.13 16.81 4.65
C LEU A 60 15.65 15.49 4.06
N ALA A 61 14.96 14.95 3.05
CA ALA A 61 15.38 13.72 2.37
C ALA A 61 16.74 13.87 1.69
N ALA A 62 16.99 14.99 1.00
CA ALA A 62 18.28 15.32 0.38
C ALA A 62 19.42 15.39 1.41
N ASN A 63 19.13 15.77 2.64
CA ASN A 63 20.07 15.79 3.76
C ASN A 63 20.09 14.50 4.59
N GLN A 64 19.52 13.41 4.05
CA GLN A 64 19.44 12.09 4.69
C GLN A 64 18.62 12.03 6.00
N LEU A 65 17.81 13.04 6.28
CA LEU A 65 16.86 13.09 7.39
C LEU A 65 15.52 12.46 6.96
N VAL A 66 15.59 11.20 6.54
CA VAL A 66 14.47 10.51 5.86
C VAL A 66 13.29 10.28 6.81
N ALA A 67 13.54 9.97 8.09
CA ALA A 67 12.46 9.78 9.06
C ALA A 67 11.65 11.06 9.26
N GLU A 68 12.31 12.22 9.29
CA GLU A 68 11.63 13.51 9.38
C GLU A 68 10.92 13.87 8.08
N ALA A 69 11.53 13.58 6.92
CA ALA A 69 10.91 13.79 5.61
C ALA A 69 9.60 13.01 5.47
N VAL A 70 9.56 11.75 5.92
CA VAL A 70 8.34 10.91 5.91
C VAL A 70 7.20 11.57 6.68
N VAL A 71 7.47 12.22 7.80
CA VAL A 71 6.43 12.91 8.57
C VAL A 71 5.78 14.02 7.74
N TRP A 72 6.59 14.80 7.00
CA TRP A 72 6.09 15.88 6.18
C TRP A 72 5.44 15.41 4.90
N TYR A 73 6.00 14.39 4.22
CA TYR A 73 5.33 13.74 3.09
C TYR A 73 3.96 13.19 3.49
N ARG A 74 3.85 12.55 4.67
CA ARG A 74 2.58 12.03 5.18
C ARG A 74 1.55 13.13 5.38
N LYS A 75 1.91 14.23 6.01
CA LYS A 75 1.01 15.38 6.18
C LYS A 75 0.49 15.93 4.86
N ALA A 76 1.36 16.06 3.85
CA ALA A 76 0.98 16.52 2.53
C ALA A 76 0.14 15.49 1.76
N ALA A 77 0.45 14.19 1.91
CA ALA A 77 -0.29 13.09 1.29
C ALA A 77 -1.73 12.96 1.84
N GLU A 78 -1.89 13.12 3.15
CA GLU A 78 -3.20 13.14 3.85
C GLU A 78 -4.07 14.31 3.40
N GLN A 79 -3.46 15.43 2.99
CA GLN A 79 -4.15 16.55 2.35
C GLN A 79 -4.46 16.31 0.85
N GLY A 80 -4.20 15.10 0.34
CA GLY A 80 -4.54 14.69 -1.02
C GLY A 80 -3.47 14.99 -2.07
N ASN A 81 -2.31 15.51 -1.70
CA ASN A 81 -1.29 15.82 -2.68
C ASN A 81 -0.68 14.55 -3.32
N VAL A 82 -0.73 14.48 -4.64
CA VAL A 82 -0.35 13.30 -5.42
C VAL A 82 1.16 13.06 -5.40
N GLU A 83 1.97 14.11 -5.51
CA GLU A 83 3.43 14.02 -5.43
C GLU A 83 3.87 13.50 -4.05
N ALA A 84 3.27 14.04 -2.98
CA ALA A 84 3.58 13.60 -1.63
C ALA A 84 3.19 12.13 -1.39
N LYS A 85 2.06 11.66 -1.94
CA LYS A 85 1.66 10.26 -1.91
C LYS A 85 2.70 9.37 -2.59
N PHE A 86 3.17 9.79 -3.77
CA PHE A 86 4.19 9.07 -4.51
C PHE A 86 5.51 8.99 -3.72
N ARG A 87 6.03 10.13 -3.23
CA ARG A 87 7.28 10.18 -2.43
C ARG A 87 7.19 9.34 -1.16
N LEU A 88 6.07 9.44 -0.45
CA LEU A 88 5.83 8.62 0.74
C LEU A 88 5.80 7.13 0.39
N GLY A 89 5.15 6.77 -0.71
CA GLY A 89 5.10 5.40 -1.22
C GLY A 89 6.49 4.85 -1.52
N GLU A 90 7.34 5.60 -2.23
CA GLU A 90 8.71 5.19 -2.55
C GLU A 90 9.54 4.91 -1.29
N VAL A 91 9.49 5.81 -0.31
CA VAL A 91 10.24 5.64 0.93
C VAL A 91 9.74 4.46 1.74
N LEU A 92 8.43 4.24 1.81
CA LEU A 92 7.86 3.13 2.57
C LEU A 92 8.07 1.77 1.88
N ILE A 93 8.08 1.72 0.56
CA ILE A 93 8.38 0.48 -0.18
C ILE A 93 9.83 0.03 0.07
N ASN A 94 10.77 0.94 -0.07
CA ASN A 94 12.19 0.61 -0.03
C ASN A 94 12.80 0.68 1.38
N GLY A 95 12.19 1.46 2.27
CA GLY A 95 12.83 1.87 3.51
C GLY A 95 14.02 2.81 3.28
N SER A 96 14.63 3.28 4.35
CA SER A 96 15.87 4.08 4.29
C SER A 96 17.06 3.34 4.90
N GLY A 97 17.22 2.05 4.54
CA GLY A 97 18.15 1.12 5.18
C GLY A 97 19.62 1.54 5.28
N SER A 98 20.05 2.54 4.50
CA SER A 98 21.44 2.98 4.41
C SER A 98 21.72 4.33 5.10
N SER A 99 20.78 4.88 5.88
CA SER A 99 21.06 6.10 6.62
C SER A 99 22.17 5.85 7.64
N PRO A 100 23.23 6.68 7.66
CA PRO A 100 24.32 6.57 8.64
C PRO A 100 23.81 6.84 10.06
N ASP A 101 22.75 7.63 10.22
CA ASP A 101 22.10 7.90 11.49
C ASP A 101 20.99 6.86 11.74
N PRO A 102 21.11 6.03 12.80
CA PRO A 102 20.08 5.03 13.13
C PRO A 102 18.70 5.65 13.36
N ASP A 103 18.62 6.85 13.92
CA ASP A 103 17.36 7.54 14.24
C ASP A 103 16.64 8.03 12.97
N GLN A 104 17.36 8.09 11.84
CA GLN A 104 16.81 8.46 10.53
C GLN A 104 16.47 7.25 9.67
N ARG A 105 16.60 6.04 10.21
CA ARG A 105 16.22 4.82 9.49
C ARG A 105 14.71 4.64 9.51
N VAL A 106 14.14 4.51 8.33
CA VAL A 106 12.73 4.16 8.13
C VAL A 106 12.68 2.69 7.76
N ALA A 107 12.00 1.90 8.57
CA ALA A 107 11.74 0.51 8.23
C ALA A 107 10.81 0.44 7.00
N ALA A 108 11.09 -0.49 6.09
CA ALA A 108 10.21 -0.74 4.97
C ALA A 108 8.83 -1.18 5.47
N ASN A 109 7.78 -0.59 4.92
CA ASN A 109 6.39 -0.99 5.07
C ASN A 109 5.76 -1.10 3.68
N PRO A 110 6.04 -2.20 2.96
CA PRO A 110 5.61 -2.36 1.58
C PRO A 110 4.11 -2.23 1.39
N THR A 111 3.31 -2.78 2.29
CA THR A 111 1.85 -2.74 2.22
C THR A 111 1.32 -1.30 2.23
N GLU A 112 1.80 -0.48 3.15
CA GLU A 112 1.43 0.92 3.22
C GLU A 112 2.00 1.71 2.04
N GLY A 113 3.27 1.44 1.68
CA GLY A 113 3.95 2.12 0.58
C GLY A 113 3.26 1.88 -0.76
N VAL A 114 2.88 0.63 -1.06
CA VAL A 114 2.15 0.28 -2.27
C VAL A 114 0.76 0.93 -2.30
N ARG A 115 0.07 1.02 -1.17
CA ARG A 115 -1.21 1.72 -1.09
C ARG A 115 -1.07 3.20 -1.46
N TRP A 116 -0.10 3.91 -0.90
CA TRP A 116 0.14 5.31 -1.24
C TRP A 116 0.54 5.49 -2.71
N THR A 117 1.37 4.58 -3.23
CA THR A 117 1.75 4.55 -4.65
C THR A 117 0.53 4.33 -5.55
N PHE A 118 -0.37 3.41 -5.19
CA PHE A 118 -1.60 3.17 -5.93
C PHE A 118 -2.50 4.42 -5.95
N GLU A 119 -2.68 5.08 -4.80
CA GLU A 119 -3.45 6.32 -4.73
C GLU A 119 -2.85 7.45 -5.60
N ALA A 120 -1.52 7.51 -5.72
CA ALA A 120 -0.87 8.43 -6.65
C ALA A 120 -1.06 8.00 -8.11
N ALA A 121 -0.96 6.71 -8.40
CA ALA A 121 -1.10 6.16 -9.74
C ALA A 121 -2.52 6.34 -10.31
N THR A 122 -3.56 6.16 -9.50
CA THR A 122 -4.96 6.42 -9.88
C THR A 122 -5.25 7.90 -10.17
N ASN A 123 -4.37 8.79 -9.73
CA ASN A 123 -4.35 10.20 -10.12
C ASN A 123 -3.36 10.49 -11.25
N PHE A 124 -2.97 9.46 -12.02
CA PHE A 124 -2.09 9.54 -13.19
C PHE A 124 -0.69 10.10 -12.92
N HIS A 125 -0.17 9.92 -11.70
CA HIS A 125 1.22 10.25 -11.44
C HIS A 125 2.13 9.24 -12.16
N SER A 126 2.90 9.70 -13.14
CA SER A 126 3.67 8.84 -14.04
C SER A 126 4.65 7.90 -13.30
N GLY A 127 5.41 8.43 -12.35
CA GLY A 127 6.31 7.62 -11.53
C GLY A 127 5.58 6.56 -10.70
N ALA A 128 4.39 6.91 -10.18
CA ALA A 128 3.59 5.96 -9.42
C ALA A 128 3.01 4.84 -10.30
N CYS A 129 2.57 5.15 -11.53
CA CYS A 129 2.15 4.14 -12.50
C CYS A 129 3.28 3.15 -12.81
N ARG A 130 4.50 3.65 -13.01
CA ARG A 130 5.68 2.80 -13.21
C ARG A 130 5.98 1.93 -11.99
N ASN A 131 5.94 2.51 -10.79
CA ASN A 131 6.19 1.76 -9.56
C ASN A 131 5.12 0.68 -9.32
N MET A 132 3.84 0.96 -9.61
CA MET A 132 2.77 -0.05 -9.55
C MET A 132 3.04 -1.22 -10.51
N SER A 133 3.49 -0.94 -11.73
CA SER A 133 3.87 -2.00 -12.66
C SER A 133 5.00 -2.87 -12.11
N LEU A 134 6.06 -2.28 -11.56
CA LEU A 134 7.19 -3.02 -10.99
C LEU A 134 6.77 -3.87 -9.78
N VAL A 135 5.92 -3.34 -8.92
CA VAL A 135 5.36 -4.06 -7.77
C VAL A 135 4.57 -5.28 -8.22
N LEU A 136 3.70 -5.13 -9.22
CA LEU A 136 2.86 -6.22 -9.74
C LEU A 136 3.67 -7.22 -10.58
N GLU A 137 4.74 -6.80 -11.23
CA GLU A 137 5.63 -7.71 -11.96
C GLU A 137 6.46 -8.57 -10.99
N SER A 138 6.99 -7.97 -9.93
CA SER A 138 7.79 -8.66 -8.92
C SER A 138 6.96 -9.46 -7.92
N GLY A 139 5.69 -9.15 -7.77
CA GLY A 139 4.82 -9.72 -6.74
C GLY A 139 5.06 -9.14 -5.34
N PHE A 140 5.80 -8.05 -5.24
CA PHE A 140 6.18 -7.46 -3.97
C PHE A 140 4.97 -6.88 -3.22
N GLY A 141 4.51 -7.60 -2.21
CA GLY A 141 3.41 -7.17 -1.33
C GLY A 141 1.99 -7.39 -1.88
N LEU A 142 1.81 -7.70 -3.18
CA LEU A 142 0.49 -7.85 -3.82
C LEU A 142 0.31 -9.15 -4.62
N GLY A 143 1.35 -9.97 -4.76
CA GLY A 143 1.35 -11.04 -5.72
C GLY A 143 1.63 -10.55 -7.16
N THR A 144 1.99 -11.47 -8.07
CA THR A 144 2.32 -11.14 -9.45
C THR A 144 1.07 -11.03 -10.32
N ASN A 145 0.94 -9.93 -11.07
CA ASN A 145 -0.11 -9.73 -12.05
C ASN A 145 0.44 -8.99 -13.27
N VAL A 146 0.91 -9.75 -14.27
CA VAL A 146 1.56 -9.21 -15.47
C VAL A 146 0.59 -8.39 -16.32
N VAL A 147 -0.68 -8.75 -16.35
CA VAL A 147 -1.73 -8.04 -17.11
C VAL A 147 -1.94 -6.65 -16.54
N GLU A 148 -2.14 -6.57 -15.23
CA GLU A 148 -2.32 -5.29 -14.53
C GLU A 148 -1.03 -4.46 -14.55
N ALA A 149 0.14 -5.10 -14.42
CA ALA A 149 1.43 -4.42 -14.57
C ALA A 149 1.58 -3.74 -15.94
N CYS A 150 1.15 -4.41 -17.01
CA CYS A 150 1.12 -3.85 -18.36
C CYS A 150 0.14 -2.68 -18.48
N ALA A 151 -1.03 -2.78 -17.88
CA ALA A 151 -2.02 -1.70 -17.86
C ALA A 151 -1.48 -0.43 -17.16
N TRP A 152 -0.76 -0.56 -16.04
CA TRP A 152 -0.10 0.56 -15.39
C TRP A 152 1.03 1.16 -16.22
N LEU A 153 1.80 0.32 -16.96
CA LEU A 153 2.81 0.83 -17.89
C LEU A 153 2.21 1.59 -19.06
N GLU A 154 1.04 1.19 -19.54
CA GLU A 154 0.34 1.93 -20.60
C GLU A 154 -0.01 3.35 -20.11
N LEU A 155 -0.49 3.49 -18.87
CA LEU A 155 -0.72 4.82 -18.30
C LEU A 155 0.58 5.62 -18.16
N PHE A 156 1.67 4.97 -17.76
CA PHE A 156 2.98 5.61 -17.73
C PHE A 156 3.46 6.04 -19.13
N ALA A 157 3.23 5.22 -20.15
CA ALA A 157 3.59 5.53 -21.55
C ALA A 157 2.87 6.79 -22.08
N ARG A 158 1.68 7.09 -21.59
CA ARG A 158 0.93 8.33 -21.95
C ARG A 158 1.68 9.61 -21.52
N SER A 159 2.66 9.52 -20.63
CA SER A 159 3.56 10.61 -20.27
C SER A 159 4.73 10.83 -21.25
N ASN A 160 4.70 10.20 -22.44
CA ASN A 160 5.77 10.22 -23.44
C ASN A 160 7.14 9.72 -22.96
N SER A 161 7.16 8.77 -22.05
CA SER A 161 8.39 8.17 -21.57
C SER A 161 8.87 7.06 -22.51
N ALA A 162 10.04 7.23 -23.12
CA ALA A 162 10.66 6.19 -23.95
C ALA A 162 10.92 4.89 -23.17
N SER A 163 11.23 4.97 -21.88
CA SER A 163 11.44 3.81 -21.02
C SER A 163 10.17 2.96 -20.84
N ALA A 164 8.99 3.60 -20.86
CA ALA A 164 7.73 2.88 -20.73
C ALA A 164 7.50 1.89 -21.86
N HIS A 165 7.81 2.29 -23.10
CA HIS A 165 7.64 1.41 -24.25
C HIS A 165 8.57 0.19 -24.19
N VAL A 166 9.81 0.38 -23.74
CA VAL A 166 10.76 -0.74 -23.55
C VAL A 166 10.25 -1.71 -22.47
N ASP A 167 9.74 -1.20 -21.37
CA ASP A 167 9.16 -2.02 -20.30
C ASP A 167 7.88 -2.73 -20.77
N MET A 168 7.03 -2.07 -21.55
CA MET A 168 5.84 -2.68 -22.17
C MET A 168 6.19 -3.81 -23.11
N ASP A 169 7.16 -3.60 -24.02
CA ASP A 169 7.62 -4.63 -24.95
C ASP A 169 8.15 -5.86 -24.20
N ARG A 170 8.91 -5.65 -23.13
CA ARG A 170 9.42 -6.70 -22.25
C ARG A 170 8.30 -7.51 -21.60
N LEU A 171 7.24 -6.86 -21.09
CA LEU A 171 6.09 -7.55 -20.51
C LEU A 171 5.24 -8.25 -21.59
N ALA A 172 5.05 -7.62 -22.74
CA ALA A 172 4.27 -8.18 -23.85
C ALA A 172 4.83 -9.52 -24.35
N LEU A 173 6.15 -9.73 -24.29
CA LEU A 173 6.78 -11.03 -24.60
C LEU A 173 6.35 -12.17 -23.67
N ARG A 174 5.81 -11.86 -22.49
CA ARG A 174 5.33 -12.81 -21.47
C ARG A 174 3.81 -13.00 -21.50
N MET A 175 3.12 -12.31 -22.41
CA MET A 175 1.66 -12.24 -22.49
C MET A 175 1.17 -12.78 -23.83
N ASN A 176 -0.05 -13.31 -23.84
CA ASN A 176 -0.76 -13.63 -25.09
C ASN A 176 -1.62 -12.44 -25.56
N LEU A 177 -2.12 -12.49 -26.80
CA LEU A 177 -2.95 -11.41 -27.37
C LEU A 177 -4.22 -11.07 -26.57
N PRO A 178 -4.96 -12.04 -26.00
CA PRO A 178 -6.06 -11.74 -25.11
C PRO A 178 -5.64 -10.94 -23.89
N GLN A 179 -4.54 -11.32 -23.22
CA GLN A 179 -4.00 -10.61 -22.04
C GLN A 179 -3.56 -9.18 -22.36
N ILE A 180 -2.95 -8.95 -23.52
CA ILE A 180 -2.55 -7.61 -23.96
C ILE A 180 -3.80 -6.72 -24.15
N ARG A 181 -4.86 -7.28 -24.77
CA ARG A 181 -6.13 -6.56 -24.92
C ARG A 181 -6.82 -6.28 -23.58
N GLU A 182 -6.77 -7.22 -22.66
CA GLU A 182 -7.28 -7.07 -21.31
C GLU A 182 -6.55 -5.94 -20.57
N ALA A 183 -5.21 -5.89 -20.67
CA ALA A 183 -4.41 -4.82 -20.08
C ALA A 183 -4.82 -3.44 -20.62
N HIS A 184 -5.04 -3.32 -21.93
CA HIS A 184 -5.50 -2.09 -22.56
C HIS A 184 -6.87 -1.65 -22.02
N VAL A 185 -7.85 -2.56 -21.98
CA VAL A 185 -9.18 -2.26 -21.41
C VAL A 185 -9.08 -1.87 -19.94
N MET A 186 -8.23 -2.56 -19.18
CA MET A 186 -8.00 -2.26 -17.76
C MET A 186 -7.40 -0.87 -17.56
N ALA A 187 -6.44 -0.45 -18.40
CA ALA A 187 -5.83 0.86 -18.35
C ALA A 187 -6.86 1.99 -18.50
N GLU A 188 -7.88 1.81 -19.35
CA GLU A 188 -8.97 2.78 -19.51
C GLU A 188 -9.87 2.90 -18.27
N GLN A 189 -9.90 1.86 -17.43
CA GLN A 189 -10.77 1.78 -16.25
C GLN A 189 -10.09 2.25 -14.96
N PHE A 190 -8.81 2.60 -14.99
CA PHE A 190 -8.08 2.96 -13.75
C PHE A 190 -8.41 4.35 -13.21
N GLN A 191 -9.00 5.22 -13.99
CA GLN A 191 -9.40 6.55 -13.53
C GLN A 191 -10.47 6.44 -12.43
N GLY A 192 -10.19 7.00 -11.27
CA GLY A 192 -11.13 7.01 -10.15
C GLY A 192 -11.32 5.66 -9.45
N ARG A 193 -10.52 4.65 -9.80
CA ARG A 193 -10.59 3.34 -9.18
C ARG A 193 -10.23 3.41 -7.69
N GLN A 194 -11.07 2.86 -6.83
CA GLN A 194 -10.75 2.68 -5.43
C GLN A 194 -9.75 1.54 -5.25
N TRP A 195 -9.00 1.56 -4.16
CA TRP A 195 -8.02 0.52 -3.79
C TRP A 195 -8.67 -0.88 -3.84
N PRO A 196 -8.32 -1.74 -4.82
CA PRO A 196 -8.96 -3.03 -4.99
C PRO A 196 -8.36 -4.09 -4.07
N TYR A 197 -7.18 -3.81 -3.52
CA TYR A 197 -6.46 -4.75 -2.69
C TYR A 197 -6.88 -4.52 -1.25
N HIS A 198 -7.74 -5.36 -0.74
CA HIS A 198 -8.01 -5.39 0.69
C HIS A 198 -6.70 -5.73 1.39
N VAL A 199 -6.28 -4.87 2.31
CA VAL A 199 -5.11 -5.11 3.17
C VAL A 199 -5.22 -6.54 3.67
N THR A 200 -4.26 -7.37 3.30
CA THR A 200 -4.24 -8.79 3.52
C THR A 200 -4.53 -9.10 4.99
N ARG A 201 -5.78 -9.40 5.30
CA ARG A 201 -6.12 -10.09 6.52
C ARG A 201 -5.61 -11.51 6.28
N LYS A 202 -4.45 -11.85 6.84
CA LYS A 202 -4.03 -13.25 6.88
C LYS A 202 -5.02 -13.96 7.78
N PHE A 203 -5.94 -14.68 7.17
CA PHE A 203 -6.79 -15.59 7.93
C PHE A 203 -5.90 -16.69 8.50
N SER A 204 -5.99 -16.96 9.80
CA SER A 204 -5.34 -18.12 10.36
C SER A 204 -5.95 -19.39 9.76
N GLU A 205 -5.23 -20.52 9.80
CA GLU A 205 -5.82 -21.82 9.38
C GLU A 205 -7.09 -22.15 10.17
N ALA A 206 -7.20 -21.64 11.40
CA ALA A 206 -8.38 -21.82 12.26
C ALA A 206 -9.56 -20.91 11.83
N ASP A 207 -9.29 -19.76 11.20
CA ASP A 207 -10.34 -18.85 10.72
C ASP A 207 -10.91 -19.32 9.38
N LEU A 208 -10.11 -20.00 8.57
CA LEU A 208 -10.50 -20.60 7.29
C LEU A 208 -10.42 -22.12 7.39
N ALA A 209 -11.51 -22.74 7.82
CA ALA A 209 -11.62 -24.19 7.86
C ALA A 209 -11.81 -24.80 6.45
N LEU A 210 -10.87 -24.50 5.53
CA LEU A 210 -10.87 -25.08 4.19
C LEU A 210 -10.45 -26.54 4.27
N LYS A 211 -11.36 -27.43 3.86
CA LYS A 211 -11.09 -28.86 3.76
C LYS A 211 -11.23 -29.29 2.31
N LEU A 212 -10.17 -29.85 1.75
CA LEU A 212 -10.24 -30.57 0.49
C LEU A 212 -10.77 -31.98 0.78
N ASN A 213 -12.00 -32.24 0.32
CA ASN A 213 -12.72 -33.49 0.56
C ASN A 213 -12.54 -34.51 -0.57
N GLY A 214 -12.19 -34.07 -1.76
CA GLY A 214 -11.99 -34.93 -2.91
C GLY A 214 -11.52 -34.18 -4.14
N ILE A 215 -10.87 -34.92 -5.06
CA ILE A 215 -10.49 -34.42 -6.37
C ILE A 215 -10.92 -35.49 -7.39
N THR A 216 -11.55 -35.03 -8.47
CA THR A 216 -11.85 -35.85 -9.64
C THR A 216 -11.05 -35.31 -10.81
N VAL A 217 -10.23 -36.18 -11.41
CA VAL A 217 -9.41 -35.84 -12.58
C VAL A 217 -10.01 -36.53 -13.79
N GLY A 218 -10.45 -35.71 -14.76
CA GLY A 218 -11.10 -36.18 -15.99
C GLY A 218 -10.98 -35.10 -17.08
N PRO A 219 -11.86 -35.12 -18.07
CA PRO A 219 -11.94 -34.06 -19.08
C PRO A 219 -12.19 -32.68 -18.46
N VAL A 220 -12.87 -32.65 -17.31
CA VAL A 220 -13.02 -31.53 -16.41
C VAL A 220 -12.49 -31.96 -15.06
N CYS A 221 -11.56 -31.18 -14.50
CA CYS A 221 -11.04 -31.42 -13.15
C CYS A 221 -11.96 -30.75 -12.13
N LEU A 222 -12.42 -31.51 -11.14
CA LEU A 222 -13.31 -31.04 -10.07
C LEU A 222 -12.63 -31.22 -8.73
N ALA A 223 -12.80 -30.25 -7.85
CA ALA A 223 -12.39 -30.31 -6.46
C ALA A 223 -13.61 -30.12 -5.54
N ILE A 224 -13.66 -30.91 -4.46
CA ILE A 224 -14.66 -30.74 -3.42
C ILE A 224 -13.99 -30.01 -2.26
N ILE A 225 -14.27 -28.73 -2.12
CA ILE A 225 -13.70 -27.88 -1.07
C ILE A 225 -14.84 -27.53 -0.09
N THR A 226 -14.66 -27.92 1.17
CA THR A 226 -15.63 -27.65 2.25
C THR A 226 -17.07 -28.09 1.86
N GLY A 227 -17.15 -29.23 1.15
CA GLY A 227 -18.42 -29.83 0.72
C GLY A 227 -19.02 -29.24 -0.55
N GLN A 228 -18.40 -28.28 -1.21
CA GLN A 228 -18.82 -27.71 -2.50
C GLN A 228 -17.91 -28.16 -3.63
N THR A 229 -18.52 -28.54 -4.76
CA THR A 229 -17.78 -28.95 -5.96
C THR A 229 -17.46 -27.72 -6.79
N LEU A 230 -16.17 -27.55 -7.14
CA LEU A 230 -15.63 -26.41 -7.86
C LEU A 230 -14.80 -26.90 -9.05
N GLU A 231 -14.89 -26.17 -10.15
CA GLU A 231 -13.98 -26.25 -11.29
C GLU A 231 -12.86 -25.20 -11.17
N GLU A 232 -11.85 -25.30 -12.04
CA GLU A 232 -10.84 -24.24 -12.15
C GLU A 232 -11.51 -22.93 -12.61
N GLY A 233 -11.31 -21.86 -11.88
CA GLY A 233 -11.94 -20.55 -12.09
C GLY A 233 -13.20 -20.29 -11.27
N ASP A 234 -13.78 -21.31 -10.64
CA ASP A 234 -14.95 -21.14 -9.78
C ASP A 234 -14.61 -20.44 -8.46
N SER A 235 -15.63 -19.81 -7.90
CA SER A 235 -15.56 -19.11 -6.61
C SER A 235 -16.63 -19.58 -5.65
N VAL A 236 -16.26 -19.73 -4.38
CA VAL A 236 -17.18 -20.08 -3.31
C VAL A 236 -17.05 -19.14 -2.12
N ALA A 237 -18.17 -18.80 -1.48
CA ALA A 237 -18.17 -18.08 -0.22
C ALA A 237 -18.07 -19.06 0.94
N VAL A 238 -17.01 -18.93 1.74
CA VAL A 238 -16.76 -19.78 2.91
C VAL A 238 -16.98 -18.97 4.18
N PRO A 239 -17.75 -19.49 5.16
CA PRO A 239 -17.94 -18.80 6.43
C PRO A 239 -16.63 -18.72 7.20
N VAL A 240 -16.36 -17.54 7.75
CA VAL A 240 -15.23 -17.25 8.63
C VAL A 240 -15.75 -16.62 9.91
N LYS A 241 -14.93 -16.55 10.96
CA LYS A 241 -15.33 -16.07 12.29
C LYS A 241 -16.06 -14.72 12.29
N ASP A 242 -15.69 -13.81 11.38
CA ASP A 242 -16.22 -12.45 11.33
C ASP A 242 -16.94 -12.15 9.99
N GLY A 243 -17.54 -13.16 9.36
CA GLY A 243 -18.28 -12.99 8.11
C GLY A 243 -18.09 -14.12 7.10
N THR A 244 -17.92 -13.78 5.83
CA THR A 244 -17.63 -14.72 4.75
C THR A 244 -16.38 -14.31 4.00
N ALA A 245 -15.55 -15.28 3.62
CA ALA A 245 -14.42 -15.07 2.71
C ALA A 245 -14.74 -15.74 1.37
N ARG A 246 -14.39 -15.08 0.27
CA ARG A 246 -14.50 -15.68 -1.06
C ARG A 246 -13.24 -16.46 -1.37
N VAL A 247 -13.39 -17.69 -1.81
CA VAL A 247 -12.30 -18.59 -2.19
C VAL A 247 -12.46 -18.93 -3.67
N ASN A 248 -11.42 -18.66 -4.43
CA ASN A 248 -11.37 -18.92 -5.87
C ASN A 248 -10.51 -20.17 -6.11
N CYS A 249 -11.03 -21.13 -6.85
CA CYS A 249 -10.29 -22.31 -7.28
C CYS A 249 -9.37 -21.92 -8.46
N VAL A 250 -8.06 -21.84 -8.22
CA VAL A 250 -7.09 -21.37 -9.22
C VAL A 250 -6.62 -22.53 -10.11
N ARG A 251 -6.31 -23.68 -9.51
CA ARG A 251 -5.80 -24.85 -10.21
C ARG A 251 -6.09 -26.13 -9.44
N ILE A 252 -6.43 -27.18 -10.20
CA ILE A 252 -6.67 -28.52 -9.66
C ILE A 252 -5.62 -29.48 -10.22
N THR A 253 -4.88 -30.15 -9.34
CA THR A 253 -3.94 -31.22 -9.68
C THR A 253 -4.47 -32.56 -9.18
N ARG A 254 -3.70 -33.64 -9.37
CA ARG A 254 -4.14 -34.99 -8.93
C ARG A 254 -4.25 -35.17 -7.42
N ASP A 255 -3.50 -34.38 -6.65
CA ASP A 255 -3.29 -34.55 -5.22
C ASP A 255 -3.48 -33.28 -4.42
N ALA A 256 -3.61 -32.13 -5.09
CA ALA A 256 -3.73 -30.83 -4.48
C ALA A 256 -4.58 -29.85 -5.29
N VAL A 257 -5.08 -28.86 -4.59
CA VAL A 257 -5.82 -27.73 -5.20
C VAL A 257 -5.19 -26.42 -4.75
N LEU A 258 -4.88 -25.56 -5.71
CA LEU A 258 -4.43 -24.19 -5.45
C LEU A 258 -5.66 -23.31 -5.38
N VAL A 259 -5.82 -22.62 -4.26
CA VAL A 259 -6.94 -21.69 -4.03
C VAL A 259 -6.42 -20.31 -3.67
N ALA A 260 -7.06 -19.27 -4.22
CA ALA A 260 -6.84 -17.88 -3.81
C ALA A 260 -7.99 -17.46 -2.89
N VAL A 261 -7.66 -16.90 -1.74
CA VAL A 261 -8.63 -16.38 -0.77
C VAL A 261 -8.71 -14.88 -0.91
N GLU A 262 -9.91 -14.35 -1.07
CA GLU A 262 -10.11 -12.90 -1.17
C GLU A 262 -9.58 -12.22 0.10
N GLY A 263 -8.64 -11.29 -0.09
CA GLY A 263 -7.97 -10.60 1.02
C GLY A 263 -6.64 -11.24 1.47
N GLU A 264 -6.21 -12.37 0.90
CA GLU A 264 -4.87 -12.94 1.08
C GLU A 264 -3.97 -12.63 -0.12
N GLY A 265 -2.71 -12.32 0.12
CA GLY A 265 -1.74 -12.00 -0.95
C GLY A 265 -1.14 -13.23 -1.64
N GLU A 266 -1.22 -14.41 -1.02
CA GLU A 266 -0.65 -15.63 -1.55
C GLU A 266 -1.70 -16.74 -1.65
N PRO A 267 -1.74 -17.50 -2.76
CA PRO A 267 -2.62 -18.64 -2.88
C PRO A 267 -2.20 -19.76 -1.91
N ARG A 268 -3.18 -20.49 -1.41
CA ARG A 268 -2.98 -21.66 -0.54
C ARG A 268 -3.02 -22.95 -1.34
N ILE A 269 -2.22 -23.93 -0.94
CA ILE A 269 -2.29 -25.28 -1.47
C ILE A 269 -3.05 -26.14 -0.47
N LEU A 270 -4.16 -26.71 -0.93
CA LEU A 270 -4.94 -27.69 -0.17
C LEU A 270 -4.56 -29.08 -0.65
N HIS A 271 -4.13 -29.96 0.27
CA HIS A 271 -3.84 -31.35 -0.02
C HIS A 271 -4.98 -32.26 0.41
N LEU A 272 -5.23 -33.33 -0.35
CA LEU A 272 -6.07 -34.43 0.09
C LEU A 272 -5.43 -35.07 1.35
N ARG A 273 -6.20 -35.13 2.42
CA ARG A 273 -5.82 -35.81 3.67
C ARG A 273 -6.31 -37.23 3.69
#